data_5463b22cca6c4444f873eb2ed4f892d5
#
_entry.id   5463b22cca6c4444f873eb2ed4f892d5
#
_cell.length_a   1.000
_cell.length_b   1.000
_cell.length_c   1.000
_cell.angle_alpha   90.00
_cell.angle_beta   90.00
_cell.angle_gamma   90.00
#
_symmetry.space_group_name_H-M   'P 1'
#
loop_
_entity.id
_entity.type
_entity.pdbx_description
1 polymer ?
#
loop_
_entity_poly.entity_id
_entity_poly.type
_entity_poly.pdbx_seq_one_letter_code
_entity_poly.pdbx_strand_id
1 'polypeptide(L)'
;MEDIHMNERYDFTDIEVKWQKYWEDNKLFKSTEEEGKKKYYLLEMFPYPSGKLHMGHVRNYSIGDVASRYLKMNGYNVLHPMGWDSFGLPAENAAINNNIHPNIWTWNNIKEMRIQLKGLGFSYDWDREVATCHPDYYKWMQWIFIQFFEKGLAYKKKYPVNWCPSCQTVLANEQVVDGACERCTSTVIKKDLEQWYLKITD
;
A
#
# COMPACT_ATOMS: atom_id res chain seq x y z
N MET A 1 -51.09 -13.95 12.15
CA MET A 1 -49.75 -14.46 12.45
C MET A 1 -49.08 -14.61 11.08
N GLU A 2 -48.22 -13.66 10.72
CA GLU A 2 -47.44 -13.77 9.49
C GLU A 2 -46.40 -14.87 9.73
N ASP A 3 -46.40 -15.88 8.89
CA ASP A 3 -45.34 -16.91 8.89
C ASP A 3 -44.03 -16.24 8.52
N ILE A 4 -43.20 -16.05 9.52
CA ILE A 4 -41.81 -15.68 9.30
C ILE A 4 -41.12 -16.92 8.73
N HIS A 5 -41.13 -17.06 7.42
CA HIS A 5 -40.23 -17.97 6.71
C HIS A 5 -38.81 -17.52 6.98
N MET A 6 -38.23 -18.03 8.04
CA MET A 6 -36.77 -17.95 8.23
C MET A 6 -36.15 -18.73 7.09
N ASN A 7 -35.44 -18.04 6.20
CA ASN A 7 -34.58 -18.69 5.22
C ASN A 7 -33.62 -19.62 5.99
N GLU A 8 -33.76 -20.93 5.79
CA GLU A 8 -32.95 -21.94 6.48
C GLU A 8 -31.44 -21.85 6.12
N ARG A 9 -31.09 -21.00 5.17
CA ARG A 9 -29.70 -20.77 4.76
C ARG A 9 -29.31 -19.32 4.94
N TYR A 10 -28.09 -19.13 5.48
CA TYR A 10 -27.46 -17.83 5.58
C TYR A 10 -27.31 -17.24 4.16
N ASP A 11 -28.02 -16.14 3.88
CA ASP A 11 -27.88 -15.40 2.63
C ASP A 11 -26.78 -14.33 2.80
N PHE A 12 -25.57 -14.69 2.38
CA PHE A 12 -24.42 -13.80 2.48
C PHE A 12 -24.55 -12.57 1.61
N THR A 13 -25.25 -12.65 0.46
CA THR A 13 -25.35 -11.55 -0.50
C THR A 13 -26.05 -10.33 0.10
N ASP A 14 -27.17 -10.54 0.76
CA ASP A 14 -27.94 -9.46 1.38
C ASP A 14 -27.34 -9.02 2.71
N ILE A 15 -26.87 -9.98 3.51
CA ILE A 15 -26.34 -9.71 4.86
C ILE A 15 -25.01 -8.96 4.80
N GLU A 16 -24.11 -9.33 3.90
CA GLU A 16 -22.83 -8.65 3.75
C GLU A 16 -23.02 -7.20 3.30
N VAL A 17 -23.82 -6.96 2.26
CA VAL A 17 -24.12 -5.61 1.77
C VAL A 17 -24.76 -4.74 2.84
N LYS A 18 -25.73 -5.30 3.61
CA LYS A 18 -26.38 -4.61 4.73
C LYS A 18 -25.37 -4.14 5.76
N TRP A 19 -24.46 -5.03 6.20
CA TRP A 19 -23.53 -4.72 7.27
C TRP A 19 -22.39 -3.82 6.79
N GLN A 20 -21.87 -3.99 5.58
CA GLN A 20 -20.87 -3.09 5.01
C GLN A 20 -21.42 -1.67 4.92
N LYS A 21 -22.67 -1.52 4.44
CA LYS A 21 -23.34 -0.21 4.43
C LYS A 21 -23.51 0.37 5.83
N TYR A 22 -23.93 -0.42 6.79
CA TYR A 22 -24.08 0.02 8.19
C TYR A 22 -22.75 0.51 8.77
N TRP A 23 -21.65 -0.20 8.53
CA TRP A 23 -20.32 0.19 9.01
C TRP A 23 -19.83 1.48 8.36
N GLU A 24 -20.09 1.68 7.08
CA GLU A 24 -19.70 2.89 6.36
C GLU A 24 -20.52 4.11 6.82
N ASP A 25 -21.85 3.98 6.87
CA ASP A 25 -22.76 5.05 7.29
C ASP A 25 -22.47 5.52 8.73
N ASN A 26 -22.14 4.59 9.61
CA ASN A 26 -21.84 4.88 11.03
C ASN A 26 -20.35 5.12 11.31
N LYS A 27 -19.51 5.07 10.29
CA LYS A 27 -18.04 5.23 10.42
C LYS A 27 -17.44 4.38 11.55
N LEU A 28 -17.91 3.12 11.66
CA LEU A 28 -17.63 2.23 12.78
C LEU A 28 -16.13 2.00 13.02
N PHE A 29 -15.33 2.05 11.97
CA PHE A 29 -13.89 1.79 12.03
C PHE A 29 -13.03 3.05 12.08
N LYS A 30 -13.65 4.22 12.14
CA LYS A 30 -12.93 5.49 12.26
C LYS A 30 -12.17 5.55 13.58
N SER A 31 -10.91 5.93 13.51
CA SER A 31 -10.11 6.27 14.67
C SER A 31 -10.38 7.72 15.10
N THR A 32 -10.43 7.94 16.41
CA THR A 32 -10.73 9.24 17.00
C THR A 32 -9.59 9.66 17.94
N GLU A 33 -9.49 10.97 18.22
CA GLU A 33 -8.50 11.50 19.15
C GLU A 33 -9.11 11.59 20.56
N GLU A 34 -9.56 10.45 21.11
CA GLU A 34 -10.15 10.39 22.44
C GLU A 34 -9.08 10.26 23.51
N GLU A 35 -9.11 11.15 24.50
CA GLU A 35 -8.29 11.03 25.70
C GLU A 35 -8.74 9.85 26.56
N GLY A 36 -7.78 9.19 27.20
CA GLY A 36 -8.03 8.07 28.13
C GLY A 36 -8.23 6.69 27.47
N LYS A 37 -8.48 6.60 26.17
CA LYS A 37 -8.50 5.30 25.48
C LYS A 37 -7.09 4.81 25.16
N LYS A 38 -6.84 3.53 25.37
CA LYS A 38 -5.61 2.87 24.91
C LYS A 38 -5.52 2.94 23.40
N LYS A 39 -4.45 3.50 22.88
CA LYS A 39 -4.21 3.63 21.44
C LYS A 39 -3.49 2.40 20.91
N TYR A 40 -3.86 2.00 19.70
CA TYR A 40 -3.14 0.97 18.96
C TYR A 40 -3.02 1.37 17.48
N TYR A 41 -1.82 1.30 16.93
CA TYR A 41 -1.57 1.50 15.51
C TYR A 41 -1.33 0.15 14.88
N LEU A 42 -2.25 -0.26 14.00
CA LEU A 42 -2.13 -1.50 13.23
C LEU A 42 -1.78 -1.14 11.81
N LEU A 43 -0.59 -1.53 11.39
CA LEU A 43 -0.07 -1.27 10.06
C LEU A 43 0.16 -2.60 9.33
N GLU A 44 -0.32 -2.66 8.11
CA GLU A 44 -0.05 -3.73 7.17
C GLU A 44 0.74 -3.19 5.99
N MET A 45 1.36 -4.08 5.23
CA MET A 45 2.06 -3.70 4.01
C MET A 45 1.07 -3.15 2.98
N PHE A 46 1.31 -1.92 2.52
CA PHE A 46 0.49 -1.31 1.48
C PHE A 46 0.67 -2.03 0.14
N PRO A 47 -0.42 -2.34 -0.58
CA PRO A 47 -0.32 -3.00 -1.87
C PRO A 47 0.20 -2.06 -2.95
N TYR A 48 0.90 -2.63 -3.94
CA TYR A 48 1.21 -1.94 -5.19
C TYR A 48 -0.03 -1.90 -6.09
N PRO A 49 -0.50 -0.73 -6.55
CA PRO A 49 -1.66 -0.64 -7.44
C PRO A 49 -1.25 -0.90 -8.90
N SER A 50 -0.62 -2.04 -9.16
CA SER A 50 -0.17 -2.47 -10.49
C SER A 50 -1.10 -3.47 -11.17
N GLY A 51 -2.16 -3.90 -10.48
CA GLY A 51 -3.14 -4.85 -10.98
C GLY A 51 -4.28 -5.10 -9.97
N LYS A 52 -4.92 -6.25 -10.07
CA LYS A 52 -6.00 -6.67 -9.16
C LYS A 52 -5.46 -7.29 -7.88
N LEU A 53 -6.28 -7.31 -6.82
CA LEU A 53 -5.99 -8.08 -5.62
C LEU A 53 -5.90 -9.59 -5.94
N HIS A 54 -5.09 -10.29 -5.18
CA HIS A 54 -4.95 -11.74 -5.23
C HIS A 54 -5.02 -12.34 -3.81
N MET A 55 -5.10 -13.65 -3.70
CA MET A 55 -5.25 -14.35 -2.42
C MET A 55 -4.16 -14.03 -1.40
N GLY A 56 -2.95 -13.65 -1.83
CA GLY A 56 -1.88 -13.18 -0.93
C GLY A 56 -2.28 -11.89 -0.20
N HIS A 57 -2.93 -10.96 -0.87
CA HIS A 57 -3.49 -9.75 -0.25
C HIS A 57 -4.60 -10.10 0.75
N VAL A 58 -5.53 -10.99 0.35
CA VAL A 58 -6.61 -11.43 1.24
C VAL A 58 -6.05 -12.03 2.52
N ARG A 59 -5.06 -12.94 2.40
CA ARG A 59 -4.40 -13.56 3.55
C ARG A 59 -3.76 -12.52 4.47
N ASN A 60 -2.97 -11.59 3.91
CA ASN A 60 -2.27 -10.57 4.69
C ASN A 60 -3.26 -9.71 5.46
N TYR A 61 -4.25 -9.15 4.78
CA TYR A 61 -5.19 -8.18 5.35
C TYR A 61 -6.23 -8.81 6.29
N SER A 62 -6.59 -10.09 6.08
CA SER A 62 -7.45 -10.81 7.01
C SER A 62 -6.82 -10.99 8.39
N ILE A 63 -5.50 -11.20 8.45
CA ILE A 63 -4.79 -11.34 9.73
C ILE A 63 -4.85 -10.03 10.52
N GLY A 64 -4.58 -8.91 9.87
CA GLY A 64 -4.67 -7.60 10.51
C GLY A 64 -6.11 -7.22 10.86
N ASP A 65 -7.07 -7.54 10.02
CA ASP A 65 -8.49 -7.26 10.29
C ASP A 65 -8.97 -7.97 11.56
N VAL A 66 -8.62 -9.24 11.74
CA VAL A 66 -8.93 -9.97 12.98
C VAL A 66 -8.34 -9.28 14.20
N ALA A 67 -7.08 -8.88 14.14
CA ALA A 67 -6.42 -8.17 15.24
C ALA A 67 -7.08 -6.80 15.51
N SER A 68 -7.41 -6.05 14.47
CA SER A 68 -8.09 -4.75 14.56
C SER A 68 -9.44 -4.89 15.25
N ARG A 69 -10.26 -5.83 14.81
CA ARG A 69 -11.60 -6.08 15.41
C ARG A 69 -11.49 -6.53 16.86
N TYR A 70 -10.60 -7.46 17.15
CA TYR A 70 -10.37 -7.92 18.52
C TYR A 70 -9.99 -6.77 19.45
N LEU A 71 -9.05 -5.92 19.05
CA LEU A 71 -8.62 -4.78 19.85
C LEU A 71 -9.73 -3.75 20.04
N LYS A 72 -10.50 -3.44 18.97
CA LYS A 72 -11.66 -2.54 19.08
C LYS A 72 -12.71 -3.08 20.05
N MET A 73 -13.01 -4.38 20.01
CA MET A 73 -13.94 -5.03 20.94
C MET A 73 -13.44 -5.00 22.39
N ASN A 74 -12.12 -4.92 22.60
CA ASN A 74 -11.51 -4.76 23.92
C ASN A 74 -11.30 -3.28 24.32
N GLY A 75 -11.95 -2.35 23.65
CA GLY A 75 -11.98 -0.93 24.01
C GLY A 75 -10.77 -0.10 23.57
N TYR A 76 -9.90 -0.65 22.71
CA TYR A 76 -8.80 0.14 22.15
C TYR A 76 -9.31 1.11 21.07
N ASN A 77 -8.68 2.27 21.00
CA ASN A 77 -8.78 3.15 19.84
C ASN A 77 -7.74 2.70 18.81
N VAL A 78 -8.21 2.01 17.78
CA VAL A 78 -7.33 1.39 16.78
C VAL A 78 -7.27 2.28 15.53
N LEU A 79 -6.08 2.76 15.21
CA LEU A 79 -5.77 3.34 13.90
C LEU A 79 -5.36 2.20 12.96
N HIS A 80 -6.24 1.85 12.02
CA HIS A 80 -6.03 0.82 11.00
C HIS A 80 -6.22 1.44 9.61
N PRO A 81 -5.19 2.14 9.08
CA PRO A 81 -5.30 2.83 7.80
C PRO A 81 -5.04 1.87 6.63
N MET A 82 -5.60 2.19 5.47
CA MET A 82 -5.18 1.63 4.20
C MET A 82 -4.32 2.65 3.45
N GLY A 83 -3.31 2.16 2.75
CA GLY A 83 -2.49 2.97 1.87
C GLY A 83 -2.14 2.24 0.58
N TRP A 84 -1.63 3.01 -0.39
CA TRP A 84 -1.22 2.51 -1.70
C TRP A 84 0.25 2.86 -1.88
N ASP A 85 1.09 1.81 -2.04
CA ASP A 85 2.49 2.00 -2.43
C ASP A 85 2.53 2.19 -3.95
N SER A 86 2.35 3.44 -4.36
CA SER A 86 1.94 3.82 -5.71
C SER A 86 3.00 4.59 -6.50
N PHE A 87 4.20 4.70 -5.95
CA PHE A 87 5.38 5.18 -6.67
C PHE A 87 6.27 4.03 -7.14
N GLY A 88 7.01 4.29 -8.23
CA GLY A 88 8.11 3.46 -8.66
C GLY A 88 7.80 2.54 -9.83
N LEU A 89 8.81 1.75 -10.16
CA LEU A 89 8.88 0.94 -11.36
C LEU A 89 7.72 -0.03 -11.59
N PRO A 90 7.14 -0.70 -10.58
CA PRO A 90 6.05 -1.64 -10.83
C PRO A 90 4.82 -0.98 -11.49
N ALA A 91 4.43 0.19 -11.01
CA ALA A 91 3.31 0.93 -11.59
C ALA A 91 3.66 1.54 -12.95
N GLU A 92 4.88 2.07 -13.11
CA GLU A 92 5.37 2.63 -14.37
C GLU A 92 5.48 1.58 -15.47
N ASN A 93 6.10 0.43 -15.18
CA ASN A 93 6.22 -0.66 -16.14
C ASN A 93 4.86 -1.22 -16.55
N ALA A 94 3.93 -1.38 -15.61
CA ALA A 94 2.58 -1.81 -15.92
C ALA A 94 1.87 -0.81 -16.85
N ALA A 95 2.04 0.49 -16.62
CA ALA A 95 1.48 1.53 -17.46
C ALA A 95 2.09 1.54 -18.86
N ILE A 96 3.41 1.39 -18.97
CA ILE A 96 4.14 1.29 -20.25
C ILE A 96 3.64 0.07 -21.05
N ASN A 97 3.58 -1.09 -20.41
CA ASN A 97 3.15 -2.34 -21.05
C ASN A 97 1.70 -2.28 -21.56
N ASN A 98 0.86 -1.47 -20.91
CA ASN A 98 -0.54 -1.26 -21.31
C ASN A 98 -0.75 -0.01 -22.17
N ASN A 99 0.34 0.73 -22.53
CA ASN A 99 0.30 1.96 -23.30
C ASN A 99 -0.66 3.02 -22.70
N ILE A 100 -0.62 3.17 -21.39
CA ILE A 100 -1.46 4.11 -20.64
C ILE A 100 -0.54 5.00 -19.79
N HIS A 101 -0.92 6.25 -19.59
CA HIS A 101 -0.16 7.15 -18.72
C HIS A 101 -0.14 6.62 -17.26
N PRO A 102 1.03 6.58 -16.58
CA PRO A 102 1.16 6.00 -15.23
C PRO A 102 0.16 6.55 -14.21
N ASN A 103 -0.11 7.84 -14.23
CA ASN A 103 -1.09 8.45 -13.34
C ASN A 103 -2.48 7.86 -13.53
N ILE A 104 -2.94 7.73 -14.80
CA ILE A 104 -4.27 7.18 -15.11
C ILE A 104 -4.34 5.71 -14.69
N TRP A 105 -3.31 4.93 -15.04
CA TRP A 105 -3.21 3.52 -14.68
C TRP A 105 -3.29 3.32 -13.16
N THR A 106 -2.45 4.05 -12.42
CA THR A 106 -2.34 3.93 -10.97
C THR A 106 -3.65 4.27 -10.27
N TRP A 107 -4.28 5.40 -10.60
CA TRP A 107 -5.54 5.79 -9.96
C TRP A 107 -6.71 4.88 -10.32
N ASN A 108 -6.75 4.33 -11.53
CA ASN A 108 -7.75 3.33 -11.90
C ASN A 108 -7.58 2.05 -11.07
N ASN A 109 -6.37 1.55 -10.92
CA ASN A 109 -6.10 0.37 -10.09
C ASN A 109 -6.43 0.62 -8.61
N ILE A 110 -6.07 1.78 -8.05
CA ILE A 110 -6.44 2.15 -6.68
C ILE A 110 -7.96 2.11 -6.50
N LYS A 111 -8.71 2.66 -7.45
CA LYS A 111 -10.18 2.65 -7.41
C LYS A 111 -10.73 1.23 -7.39
N GLU A 112 -10.26 0.37 -8.29
CA GLU A 112 -10.71 -1.02 -8.38
C GLU A 112 -10.33 -1.83 -7.12
N MET A 113 -9.09 -1.72 -6.66
CA MET A 113 -8.64 -2.42 -5.46
C MET A 113 -9.38 -1.95 -4.21
N ARG A 114 -9.71 -0.66 -4.11
CA ARG A 114 -10.52 -0.11 -3.00
C ARG A 114 -11.91 -0.74 -2.97
N ILE A 115 -12.55 -0.89 -4.14
CA ILE A 115 -13.86 -1.57 -4.25
C ILE A 115 -13.74 -3.01 -3.78
N GLN A 116 -12.71 -3.73 -4.19
CA GLN A 116 -12.47 -5.11 -3.79
C GLN A 116 -12.23 -5.24 -2.28
N LEU A 117 -11.40 -4.36 -1.68
CA LEU A 117 -11.13 -4.37 -0.24
C LEU A 117 -12.36 -4.02 0.60
N LYS A 118 -13.17 -3.07 0.13
CA LYS A 118 -14.46 -2.75 0.77
C LYS A 118 -15.42 -3.93 0.69
N GLY A 119 -15.48 -4.63 -0.46
CA GLY A 119 -16.28 -5.83 -0.63
C GLY A 119 -15.87 -7.01 0.27
N LEU A 120 -14.59 -7.08 0.68
CA LEU A 120 -14.12 -8.04 1.69
C LEU A 120 -14.52 -7.65 3.12
N GLY A 121 -15.04 -6.44 3.32
CA GLY A 121 -15.56 -5.99 4.60
C GLY A 121 -14.50 -5.70 5.67
N PHE A 122 -13.26 -5.41 5.30
CA PHE A 122 -12.19 -5.12 6.24
C PHE A 122 -12.41 -3.83 7.03
N SER A 123 -11.92 -3.82 8.28
CA SER A 123 -12.12 -2.75 9.26
C SER A 123 -11.13 -1.59 9.12
N TYR A 124 -10.88 -1.14 7.89
CA TYR A 124 -10.02 0.01 7.64
C TYR A 124 -10.70 1.34 7.96
N ASP A 125 -9.91 2.26 8.48
CA ASP A 125 -10.29 3.68 8.56
C ASP A 125 -10.04 4.36 7.21
N TRP A 126 -11.05 4.35 6.34
CA TRP A 126 -10.96 4.91 4.99
C TRP A 126 -10.82 6.45 4.99
N ASP A 127 -11.15 7.13 6.09
CA ASP A 127 -10.89 8.57 6.23
C ASP A 127 -9.37 8.85 6.39
N ARG A 128 -8.58 7.82 6.70
CA ARG A 128 -7.11 7.88 6.83
C ARG A 128 -6.38 7.20 5.67
N GLU A 129 -7.06 6.97 4.55
CA GLU A 129 -6.45 6.42 3.34
C GLU A 129 -5.36 7.35 2.79
N VAL A 130 -4.23 6.76 2.37
CA VAL A 130 -3.10 7.49 1.78
C VAL A 130 -2.64 6.85 0.48
N ALA A 131 -2.04 7.64 -0.41
CA ALA A 131 -1.36 7.14 -1.61
C ALA A 131 0.02 7.80 -1.70
N THR A 132 1.07 7.01 -1.81
CA THR A 132 2.44 7.53 -1.81
C THR A 132 2.74 8.45 -2.99
N CYS A 133 2.02 8.28 -4.12
CA CYS A 133 2.11 9.15 -5.30
C CYS A 133 1.32 10.46 -5.18
N HIS A 134 0.52 10.64 -4.13
CA HIS A 134 -0.25 11.88 -3.96
C HIS A 134 0.66 13.01 -3.46
N PRO A 135 0.54 14.25 -3.99
CA PRO A 135 1.36 15.39 -3.55
C PRO A 135 1.35 15.64 -2.05
N ASP A 136 0.20 15.46 -1.40
CA ASP A 136 0.09 15.63 0.06
C ASP A 136 0.88 14.60 0.86
N TYR A 137 1.21 13.45 0.26
CA TYR A 137 2.07 12.47 0.88
C TYR A 137 3.55 12.75 0.57
N TYR A 138 3.95 12.82 -0.70
CA TYR A 138 5.36 12.90 -1.06
C TYR A 138 6.01 14.25 -0.73
N LYS A 139 5.25 15.32 -0.51
CA LYS A 139 5.81 16.59 -0.01
C LYS A 139 6.58 16.41 1.32
N TRP A 140 6.14 15.48 2.15
CA TRP A 140 6.83 15.17 3.42
C TRP A 140 8.14 14.41 3.18
N MET A 141 8.19 13.51 2.22
CA MET A 141 9.44 12.84 1.82
C MET A 141 10.43 13.85 1.24
N GLN A 142 9.97 14.79 0.43
CA GLN A 142 10.80 15.87 -0.09
C GLN A 142 11.34 16.75 1.05
N TRP A 143 10.51 17.09 2.02
CA TRP A 143 10.94 17.86 3.20
C TRP A 143 11.98 17.10 4.01
N ILE A 144 11.79 15.82 4.30
CA ILE A 144 12.76 14.97 5.00
C ILE A 144 14.08 14.92 4.24
N PHE A 145 14.04 14.77 2.91
CA PHE A 145 15.24 14.76 2.09
C PHE A 145 16.03 16.08 2.19
N ILE A 146 15.34 17.22 2.18
CA ILE A 146 15.95 18.54 2.36
C ILE A 146 16.65 18.62 3.72
N GLN A 147 16.00 18.14 4.79
CA GLN A 147 16.60 18.11 6.12
C GLN A 147 17.88 17.25 6.15
N PHE A 148 17.87 16.11 5.47
CA PHE A 148 19.07 15.26 5.36
C PHE A 148 20.17 15.93 4.57
N PHE A 149 19.83 16.62 3.48
CA PHE A 149 20.77 17.36 2.67
C PHE A 149 21.42 18.50 3.45
N GLU A 150 20.64 19.32 4.13
CA GLU A 150 21.12 20.45 4.95
C GLU A 150 22.03 20.01 6.10
N LYS A 151 21.80 18.82 6.65
CA LYS A 151 22.64 18.21 7.69
C LYS A 151 23.84 17.44 7.13
N GLY A 152 24.05 17.43 5.81
CA GLY A 152 25.15 16.70 5.18
C GLY A 152 25.01 15.17 5.22
N LEU A 153 23.83 14.68 5.56
CA LEU A 153 23.51 13.25 5.56
C LEU A 153 23.16 12.73 4.17
N ALA A 154 22.63 13.57 3.29
CA ALA A 154 22.41 13.25 1.89
C ALA A 154 23.52 13.89 1.04
N TYR A 155 24.13 13.11 0.14
CA TYR A 155 25.20 13.57 -0.73
C TYR A 155 25.18 12.87 -2.08
N LYS A 156 25.76 13.50 -3.10
CA LYS A 156 25.94 12.90 -4.42
C LYS A 156 27.31 12.29 -4.58
N LYS A 157 27.35 11.12 -5.21
CA LYS A 157 28.61 10.45 -5.56
C LYS A 157 28.45 9.67 -6.86
N LYS A 158 29.46 9.71 -7.70
CA LYS A 158 29.56 8.83 -8.87
C LYS A 158 30.16 7.51 -8.40
N TYR A 159 29.39 6.41 -8.63
CA TYR A 159 29.77 5.07 -8.19
C TYR A 159 29.25 4.00 -9.15
N PRO A 160 29.95 2.88 -9.31
CA PRO A 160 29.46 1.76 -10.11
C PRO A 160 28.23 1.12 -9.46
N VAL A 161 27.12 1.12 -10.19
CA VAL A 161 25.86 0.50 -9.77
C VAL A 161 25.53 -0.67 -10.68
N ASN A 162 24.70 -1.59 -10.21
CA ASN A 162 24.12 -2.61 -11.07
C ASN A 162 23.08 -1.97 -11.98
N TRP A 163 23.28 -2.08 -13.28
CA TRP A 163 22.39 -1.50 -14.29
C TRP A 163 21.75 -2.57 -15.15
N CYS A 164 20.43 -2.57 -15.24
CA CYS A 164 19.71 -3.38 -16.21
C CYS A 164 19.47 -2.58 -17.48
N PRO A 165 20.08 -2.95 -18.64
CA PRO A 165 19.92 -2.22 -19.88
C PRO A 165 18.51 -2.36 -20.48
N SER A 166 17.80 -3.45 -20.20
CA SER A 166 16.44 -3.68 -20.67
C SER A 166 15.41 -2.89 -19.89
N CYS A 167 15.47 -2.93 -18.55
CA CYS A 167 14.58 -2.16 -17.67
C CYS A 167 15.01 -0.69 -17.55
N GLN A 168 16.19 -0.31 -18.04
CA GLN A 168 16.78 1.02 -17.93
C GLN A 168 16.79 1.58 -16.51
N THR A 169 17.16 0.73 -15.55
CA THR A 169 17.13 1.09 -14.12
C THR A 169 18.32 0.52 -13.35
N VAL A 170 18.59 1.16 -12.20
CA VAL A 170 19.54 0.67 -11.20
C VAL A 170 18.87 -0.45 -10.39
N LEU A 171 19.65 -1.48 -10.08
CA LEU A 171 19.22 -2.62 -9.30
C LEU A 171 19.98 -2.68 -7.97
N ALA A 172 19.28 -3.03 -6.89
CA ALA A 172 19.91 -3.45 -5.65
C ALA A 172 20.64 -4.78 -5.84
N ASN A 173 21.55 -5.13 -4.94
CA ASN A 173 22.31 -6.37 -5.06
C ASN A 173 21.38 -7.60 -5.04
N GLU A 174 20.33 -7.55 -4.23
CA GLU A 174 19.32 -8.60 -4.07
C GLU A 174 18.47 -8.82 -5.34
N GLN A 175 18.43 -7.83 -6.21
CA GLN A 175 17.68 -7.88 -7.49
C GLN A 175 18.53 -8.42 -8.66
N VAL A 176 19.76 -8.82 -8.37
CA VAL A 176 20.66 -9.47 -9.33
C VAL A 176 20.79 -10.95 -8.97
N VAL A 177 20.15 -11.80 -9.74
CA VAL A 177 20.17 -13.26 -9.55
C VAL A 177 20.99 -13.87 -10.67
N ASP A 178 22.06 -14.58 -10.32
CA ASP A 178 22.97 -15.22 -11.27
C ASP A 178 23.51 -14.29 -12.39
N GLY A 179 23.77 -13.02 -12.03
CA GLY A 179 24.23 -11.99 -12.97
C GLY A 179 23.14 -11.41 -13.87
N ALA A 180 21.88 -11.82 -13.68
CA ALA A 180 20.73 -11.37 -14.44
C ALA A 180 19.75 -10.53 -13.59
N CYS A 181 18.96 -9.70 -14.23
CA CYS A 181 17.89 -8.94 -13.61
C CYS A 181 16.75 -9.85 -13.17
N GLU A 182 16.35 -9.81 -11.90
CA GLU A 182 15.23 -10.61 -11.36
C GLU A 182 13.91 -10.46 -12.13
N ARG A 183 13.73 -9.30 -12.81
CA ARG A 183 12.46 -8.94 -13.48
C ARG A 183 12.39 -9.35 -14.94
N CYS A 184 13.47 -9.11 -15.69
CA CYS A 184 13.48 -9.31 -17.14
C CYS A 184 14.54 -10.31 -17.62
N THR A 185 15.29 -10.92 -16.71
CA THR A 185 16.35 -11.90 -16.97
C THR A 185 17.52 -11.42 -17.87
N SER A 186 17.54 -10.13 -18.23
CA SER A 186 18.64 -9.54 -18.99
C SER A 186 19.92 -9.47 -18.17
N THR A 187 21.07 -9.67 -18.82
CA THR A 187 22.38 -9.54 -18.17
C THR A 187 22.56 -8.13 -17.56
N VAL A 188 22.93 -8.12 -16.29
CA VAL A 188 23.20 -6.89 -15.54
C VAL A 188 24.63 -6.46 -15.78
N ILE A 189 24.86 -5.17 -16.00
CA ILE A 189 26.18 -4.56 -16.18
C ILE A 189 26.50 -3.59 -15.07
N LYS A 190 27.78 -3.36 -14.80
CA LYS A 190 28.21 -2.26 -13.95
C LYS A 190 28.26 -0.97 -14.75
N LYS A 191 27.64 0.08 -14.23
CA LYS A 191 27.60 1.41 -14.88
C LYS A 191 27.89 2.48 -13.84
N ASP A 192 28.82 3.35 -14.15
CA ASP A 192 29.12 4.51 -13.29
C ASP A 192 28.03 5.57 -13.45
N LEU A 193 27.23 5.77 -12.41
CA LEU A 193 26.20 6.78 -12.37
C LEU A 193 26.37 7.70 -11.15
N GLU A 194 26.06 8.97 -11.33
CA GLU A 194 25.92 9.90 -10.22
C GLU A 194 24.59 9.62 -9.52
N GLN A 195 24.66 9.25 -8.25
CA GLN A 195 23.52 8.87 -7.42
C GLN A 195 23.54 9.65 -6.11
N TRP A 196 22.35 9.78 -5.50
CA TRP A 196 22.20 10.20 -4.13
C TRP A 196 22.48 9.06 -3.16
N TYR A 197 23.23 9.36 -2.11
CA TYR A 197 23.54 8.45 -1.01
C TYR A 197 23.13 9.08 0.31
N LEU A 198 22.74 8.23 1.26
CA LEU A 198 22.44 8.61 2.63
C LEU A 198 23.46 7.99 3.58
N LYS A 199 24.00 8.78 4.49
CA LYS A 199 24.87 8.32 5.57
C LYS A 199 24.04 7.77 6.71
N ILE A 200 23.61 6.52 6.59
CA ILE A 200 22.68 5.90 7.55
C ILE A 200 23.37 5.33 8.79
N THR A 201 24.69 5.33 8.82
CA THR A 201 25.52 4.77 9.90
C THR A 201 26.36 5.81 10.63
N ASP A 202 26.24 7.07 10.27
CA ASP A 202 26.95 8.19 10.91
C ASP A 202 26.22 8.67 12.18
#